data_d00b47e07a7a2c7588ba52e6809794af
#
_entry.id   d00b47e07a7a2c7588ba52e6809794af
#
_cell.length_a   1.000
_cell.length_b   1.000
_cell.length_c   1.000
_cell.angle_alpha   90.00
_cell.angle_beta   90.00
_cell.angle_gamma   90.00
#
_symmetry.space_group_name_H-M   'P 1'
#
loop_
_entity.id
_entity.type
_entity.pdbx_description
1 polymer ?
#
loop_
_entity_poly.entity_id
_entity_poly.type
_entity_poly.pdbx_seq_one_letter_code
_entity_poly.pdbx_strand_id
1 'polypeptide(L)'
;MRGKLRRGGRGRLAPQQIGVKLAIPFVGEISGVWEPVEAEREAAWELYVELATRISVVELGEDEGLLREALSSLYTVFGTTREILRRYGPAVAPRVAPGQVTFGLLAVNVLNLSIRPLLSRWHPLLTAYEVQREDRVDPVAHERSWDRAPELRAEIESVRQVLLALAQALNKVAGVGDLITVDVPAQTREPGRA
;
A
#
# COMPACT_ATOMS: atom_id res chain seq x y z
N MET A 1 48.66 -18.74 21.36
CA MET A 1 47.80 -19.03 20.17
C MET A 1 46.55 -18.15 20.23
N ARG A 2 46.50 -17.07 19.46
CA ARG A 2 45.34 -16.17 19.38
C ARG A 2 44.58 -16.51 18.07
N GLY A 3 43.39 -17.12 18.22
CA GLY A 3 42.51 -17.42 17.11
C GLY A 3 41.92 -16.14 16.52
N LYS A 4 42.22 -15.85 15.25
CA LYS A 4 41.55 -14.81 14.46
C LYS A 4 40.13 -15.29 14.13
N LEU A 5 39.10 -14.66 14.74
CA LEU A 5 37.72 -14.76 14.23
C LEU A 5 37.69 -14.13 12.82
N ARG A 6 37.47 -14.96 11.82
CA ARG A 6 37.11 -14.52 10.46
C ARG A 6 35.73 -13.87 10.55
N ARG A 7 35.65 -12.53 10.39
CA ARG A 7 34.42 -11.82 10.04
C ARG A 7 33.95 -12.36 8.68
N GLY A 8 32.88 -13.13 8.70
CA GLY A 8 32.17 -13.52 7.48
C GLY A 8 31.75 -12.27 6.73
N GLY A 9 32.31 -12.08 5.54
CA GLY A 9 31.88 -11.04 4.63
C GLY A 9 30.40 -11.24 4.30
N ARG A 10 29.56 -10.26 4.60
CA ARG A 10 28.23 -10.15 4.00
C ARG A 10 28.47 -10.04 2.50
N GLY A 11 28.18 -11.12 1.77
CA GLY A 11 28.19 -11.08 0.32
C GLY A 11 27.27 -9.95 -0.12
N ARG A 12 27.81 -8.95 -0.81
CA ARG A 12 27.02 -8.00 -1.56
C ARG A 12 26.22 -8.81 -2.56
N LEU A 13 24.92 -8.97 -2.30
CA LEU A 13 24.00 -9.44 -3.33
C LEU A 13 24.13 -8.45 -4.49
N ALA A 14 24.41 -8.98 -5.69
CA ALA A 14 24.44 -8.17 -6.92
C ALA A 14 23.13 -7.38 -7.03
N PRO A 15 23.13 -6.17 -7.62
CA PRO A 15 21.91 -5.39 -7.80
C PRO A 15 20.89 -6.24 -8.54
N GLN A 16 19.81 -6.58 -7.85
CA GLN A 16 18.75 -7.42 -8.40
C GLN A 16 17.86 -6.54 -9.25
N GLN A 17 17.78 -6.81 -10.55
CA GLN A 17 16.83 -6.16 -11.44
C GLN A 17 15.42 -6.69 -11.15
N ILE A 18 14.47 -5.80 -10.93
CA ILE A 18 13.09 -6.14 -10.60
C ILE A 18 12.16 -5.49 -11.64
N GLY A 19 11.44 -6.32 -12.39
CA GLY A 19 10.37 -5.83 -13.26
C GLY A 19 9.20 -5.33 -12.40
N VAL A 20 8.76 -4.11 -12.64
CA VAL A 20 7.61 -3.50 -11.98
C VAL A 20 6.54 -3.20 -12.99
N LYS A 21 5.29 -3.48 -12.63
CA LYS A 21 4.11 -3.20 -13.42
C LYS A 21 2.96 -2.82 -12.48
N LEU A 22 2.51 -1.56 -12.56
CA LEU A 22 1.41 -1.02 -11.77
C LEU A 22 0.33 -0.50 -12.71
N ALA A 23 -0.83 -1.13 -12.72
CA ALA A 23 -2.02 -0.61 -13.41
C ALA A 23 -2.65 0.50 -12.56
N ILE A 24 -2.74 1.71 -13.10
CA ILE A 24 -3.38 2.86 -12.45
C ILE A 24 -4.75 3.06 -13.09
N PRO A 25 -5.85 2.89 -12.34
CA PRO A 25 -7.20 3.07 -12.85
C PRO A 25 -7.37 4.41 -13.57
N PHE A 26 -8.00 4.40 -14.74
CA PHE A 26 -8.31 5.57 -15.59
C PHE A 26 -7.08 6.33 -16.15
N VAL A 27 -5.86 5.97 -15.79
CA VAL A 27 -4.63 6.65 -16.24
C VAL A 27 -3.82 5.78 -17.19
N GLY A 28 -3.70 4.48 -16.90
CA GLY A 28 -2.90 3.54 -17.66
C GLY A 28 -1.98 2.69 -16.79
N GLU A 29 -0.78 2.46 -17.25
CA GLU A 29 0.17 1.57 -16.60
C GLU A 29 1.51 2.26 -16.38
N ILE A 30 2.08 2.05 -15.20
CA ILE A 30 3.48 2.38 -14.90
C ILE A 30 4.26 1.07 -14.95
N SER A 31 5.18 0.94 -15.89
CA SER A 31 6.03 -0.25 -16.01
C SER A 31 7.48 0.12 -16.26
N GLY A 32 8.38 -0.73 -15.77
CA GLY A 32 9.82 -0.53 -15.95
C GLY A 32 10.64 -1.53 -15.18
N VAL A 33 11.95 -1.40 -15.30
CA VAL A 33 12.93 -2.18 -14.55
C VAL A 33 13.45 -1.33 -13.40
N TRP A 34 13.42 -1.88 -12.19
CA TRP A 34 13.96 -1.24 -10.99
C TRP A 34 15.28 -1.92 -10.61
N GLU A 35 16.34 -1.13 -10.55
CA GLU A 35 17.66 -1.52 -10.05
C GLU A 35 17.92 -0.79 -8.73
N PRO A 36 17.40 -1.32 -7.60
CA PRO A 36 17.36 -0.55 -6.36
C PRO A 36 18.75 -0.37 -5.74
N VAL A 37 19.04 0.86 -5.34
CA VAL A 37 20.16 1.16 -4.44
C VAL A 37 19.76 0.89 -2.97
N GLU A 38 20.72 0.90 -2.04
CA GLU A 38 20.46 0.55 -0.63
C GLU A 38 19.39 1.46 0.00
N ALA A 39 19.47 2.78 -0.21
CA ALA A 39 18.47 3.72 0.30
C ALA A 39 17.05 3.44 -0.22
N GLU A 40 16.92 2.95 -1.44
CA GLU A 40 15.62 2.54 -1.98
C GLU A 40 15.11 1.24 -1.35
N ARG A 41 16.00 0.30 -0.99
CA ARG A 41 15.64 -0.93 -0.28
C ARG A 41 15.11 -0.63 1.13
N GLU A 42 15.78 0.27 1.83
CA GLU A 42 15.36 0.72 3.17
C GLU A 42 14.03 1.46 3.11
N ALA A 43 13.87 2.41 2.18
CA ALA A 43 12.61 3.12 1.96
C ALA A 43 11.47 2.18 1.53
N ALA A 44 11.79 1.18 0.69
CA ALA A 44 10.83 0.16 0.28
C ALA A 44 10.37 -0.69 1.46
N TRP A 45 11.28 -1.07 2.37
CA TRP A 45 10.92 -1.77 3.60
C TRP A 45 9.96 -0.95 4.47
N GLU A 46 10.28 0.33 4.73
CA GLU A 46 9.44 1.19 5.55
C GLU A 46 8.02 1.32 4.97
N LEU A 47 7.91 1.60 3.67
CA LEU A 47 6.59 1.73 3.04
C LEU A 47 5.87 0.38 2.94
N TYR A 48 6.58 -0.72 2.76
CA TYR A 48 6.00 -2.06 2.75
C TYR A 48 5.36 -2.41 4.10
N VAL A 49 6.07 -2.18 5.22
CA VAL A 49 5.52 -2.40 6.57
C VAL A 49 4.28 -1.54 6.79
N GLU A 50 4.34 -0.28 6.38
CA GLU A 50 3.21 0.65 6.48
C GLU A 50 1.98 0.13 5.73
N LEU A 51 2.15 -0.38 4.51
CA LEU A 51 1.05 -0.96 3.74
C LEU A 51 0.57 -2.29 4.34
N ALA A 52 1.49 -3.18 4.70
CA ALA A 52 1.17 -4.51 5.21
C ALA A 52 0.39 -4.50 6.54
N THR A 53 0.52 -3.43 7.32
CA THR A 53 -0.13 -3.29 8.63
C THR A 53 -1.42 -2.45 8.59
N ARG A 54 -1.85 -2.00 7.41
CA ARG A 54 -3.01 -1.10 7.27
C ARG A 54 -4.22 -1.77 6.64
N ILE A 55 -5.36 -1.28 7.05
CA ILE A 55 -6.68 -1.65 6.50
C ILE A 55 -6.79 -1.36 5.00
N SER A 56 -6.01 -0.40 4.48
CA SER A 56 -6.03 0.00 3.06
C SER A 56 -5.57 -1.09 2.08
N VAL A 57 -4.98 -2.18 2.55
CA VAL A 57 -4.64 -3.35 1.76
C VAL A 57 -5.51 -4.57 2.06
N VAL A 58 -6.41 -4.48 3.04
CA VAL A 58 -7.39 -5.50 3.36
C VAL A 58 -8.66 -5.25 2.55
N GLU A 59 -9.29 -6.32 2.08
CA GLU A 59 -10.58 -6.21 1.39
C GLU A 59 -11.65 -5.70 2.37
N LEU A 60 -12.39 -4.68 1.95
CA LEU A 60 -13.48 -4.13 2.71
C LEU A 60 -14.77 -4.87 2.31
N GLY A 61 -15.20 -5.84 3.11
CA GLY A 61 -16.45 -6.58 2.90
C GLY A 61 -17.67 -5.64 2.79
N GLU A 62 -18.75 -6.11 2.16
CA GLU A 62 -19.96 -5.29 1.93
C GLU A 62 -20.52 -4.69 3.23
N ASP A 63 -20.41 -5.45 4.32
CA ASP A 63 -20.94 -5.09 5.64
C ASP A 63 -19.85 -4.76 6.67
N GLU A 64 -18.60 -4.60 6.24
CA GLU A 64 -17.46 -4.39 7.14
C GLU A 64 -16.89 -2.97 7.01
N GLY A 65 -16.42 -2.47 8.14
CA GLY A 65 -15.72 -1.18 8.26
C GLY A 65 -16.56 0.03 7.87
N LEU A 66 -15.98 1.18 8.06
CA LEU A 66 -16.53 2.47 7.66
C LEU A 66 -15.74 3.07 6.50
N LEU A 67 -16.43 3.63 5.51
CA LEU A 67 -15.80 4.33 4.38
C LEU A 67 -14.94 5.49 4.85
N ARG A 68 -15.37 6.17 5.93
CA ARG A 68 -14.58 7.23 6.57
C ARG A 68 -13.23 6.72 7.05
N GLU A 69 -13.18 5.56 7.68
CA GLU A 69 -11.94 4.97 8.17
C GLU A 69 -11.04 4.54 7.02
N ALA A 70 -11.61 3.96 5.96
CA ALA A 70 -10.86 3.60 4.76
C ALA A 70 -10.22 4.83 4.10
N LEU A 71 -10.97 5.93 3.91
CA LEU A 71 -10.42 7.18 3.39
C LEU A 71 -9.34 7.77 4.32
N SER A 72 -9.54 7.71 5.63
CA SER A 72 -8.55 8.19 6.62
C SER A 72 -7.28 7.36 6.59
N SER A 73 -7.39 6.04 6.42
CA SER A 73 -6.24 5.14 6.24
C SER A 73 -5.45 5.50 4.98
N LEU A 74 -6.11 5.73 3.85
CA LEU A 74 -5.47 6.17 2.61
C LEU A 74 -4.80 7.54 2.75
N TYR A 75 -5.43 8.48 3.47
CA TYR A 75 -4.83 9.77 3.77
C TYR A 75 -3.54 9.63 4.60
N THR A 76 -3.52 8.68 5.54
CA THR A 76 -2.33 8.42 6.35
C THR A 76 -1.20 7.81 5.51
N VAL A 77 -1.50 6.87 4.59
CA VAL A 77 -0.51 6.36 3.63
C VAL A 77 0.13 7.51 2.85
N PHE A 78 -0.67 8.49 2.45
CA PHE A 78 -0.17 9.69 1.78
C PHE A 78 0.84 10.45 2.64
N GLY A 79 0.52 10.67 3.92
CA GLY A 79 1.39 11.34 4.89
C GLY A 79 2.71 10.60 5.10
N THR A 80 2.64 9.31 5.46
CA THR A 80 3.81 8.47 5.73
C THR A 80 4.73 8.34 4.50
N THR A 81 4.16 8.16 3.31
CA THR A 81 4.96 8.11 2.08
C THR A 81 5.77 9.40 1.87
N ARG A 82 5.18 10.57 2.14
CA ARG A 82 5.90 11.85 2.07
C ARG A 82 7.01 11.96 3.11
N GLU A 83 6.81 11.43 4.30
CA GLU A 83 7.83 11.39 5.35
C GLU A 83 9.01 10.51 4.96
N ILE A 84 8.76 9.34 4.40
CA ILE A 84 9.78 8.44 3.86
C ILE A 84 10.58 9.16 2.76
N LEU A 85 9.90 9.75 1.78
CA LEU A 85 10.56 10.51 0.70
C LEU A 85 11.43 11.65 1.22
N ARG A 86 11.01 12.37 2.28
CA ARG A 86 11.81 13.43 2.90
C ARG A 86 13.01 12.89 3.66
N ARG A 87 12.85 11.76 4.34
CA ARG A 87 13.90 11.13 5.16
C ARG A 87 15.06 10.67 4.30
N TYR A 88 14.77 9.97 3.22
CA TYR A 88 15.79 9.44 2.32
C TYR A 88 16.24 10.44 1.25
N GLY A 89 15.48 11.51 1.03
CA GLY A 89 15.82 12.57 0.11
C GLY A 89 16.06 12.11 -1.33
N PRO A 90 16.98 12.74 -2.07
CA PRO A 90 17.25 12.43 -3.48
C PRO A 90 17.77 11.00 -3.73
N ALA A 91 18.29 10.34 -2.71
CA ALA A 91 18.85 8.98 -2.84
C ALA A 91 17.80 7.94 -3.29
N VAL A 92 16.51 8.17 -3.03
CA VAL A 92 15.42 7.28 -3.45
C VAL A 92 14.74 7.69 -4.76
N ALA A 93 15.27 8.72 -5.43
CA ALA A 93 14.81 9.18 -6.73
C ALA A 93 15.99 9.56 -7.63
N PRO A 94 16.99 8.67 -7.81
CA PRO A 94 18.13 8.97 -8.69
C PRO A 94 17.65 9.16 -10.14
N ARG A 95 18.46 9.83 -10.94
CA ARG A 95 18.22 9.89 -12.38
C ARG A 95 18.49 8.52 -12.98
N VAL A 96 17.55 8.01 -13.73
CA VAL A 96 17.61 6.66 -14.34
C VAL A 96 17.38 6.75 -15.85
N ALA A 97 17.76 5.70 -16.57
CA ALA A 97 17.55 5.61 -18.02
C ALA A 97 16.03 5.44 -18.35
N PRO A 98 15.63 5.76 -19.59
CA PRO A 98 14.28 5.46 -20.05
C PRO A 98 13.93 3.98 -19.85
N GLY A 99 12.73 3.70 -19.36
CA GLY A 99 12.28 2.33 -19.03
C GLY A 99 12.70 1.83 -17.65
N GLN A 100 13.48 2.60 -16.91
CA GLN A 100 13.77 2.31 -15.50
C GLN A 100 12.84 3.09 -14.57
N VAL A 101 12.59 2.51 -13.40
CA VAL A 101 11.79 3.10 -12.33
C VAL A 101 12.58 3.21 -11.03
N THR A 102 12.16 4.10 -10.14
CA THR A 102 12.76 4.30 -8.81
C THR A 102 11.67 4.27 -7.76
N PHE A 103 12.07 4.10 -6.48
CA PHE A 103 11.13 4.23 -5.36
C PHE A 103 10.36 5.55 -5.42
N GLY A 104 11.06 6.67 -5.56
CA GLY A 104 10.45 8.00 -5.59
C GLY A 104 9.46 8.17 -6.74
N LEU A 105 9.80 7.67 -7.94
CA LEU A 105 8.90 7.71 -9.09
C LEU A 105 7.60 6.94 -8.79
N LEU A 106 7.71 5.71 -8.35
CA LEU A 106 6.55 4.84 -8.08
C LEU A 106 5.69 5.41 -6.96
N ALA A 107 6.30 5.76 -5.83
CA ALA A 107 5.60 6.31 -4.67
C ALA A 107 4.82 7.59 -5.02
N VAL A 108 5.46 8.56 -5.67
CA VAL A 108 4.82 9.83 -6.05
C VAL A 108 3.69 9.62 -7.05
N ASN A 109 3.87 8.73 -8.03
CA ASN A 109 2.82 8.46 -9.02
C ASN A 109 1.61 7.75 -8.39
N VAL A 110 1.80 6.77 -7.51
CA VAL A 110 0.69 6.12 -6.80
C VAL A 110 -0.07 7.14 -5.95
N LEU A 111 0.63 8.02 -5.22
CA LEU A 111 -0.02 9.07 -4.44
C LEU A 111 -0.84 10.02 -5.32
N ASN A 112 -0.28 10.47 -6.43
CA ASN A 112 -0.88 11.53 -7.24
C ASN A 112 -1.95 11.00 -8.23
N LEU A 113 -1.79 9.79 -8.73
CA LEU A 113 -2.63 9.23 -9.78
C LEU A 113 -3.71 8.27 -9.26
N SER A 114 -3.54 7.74 -8.04
CA SER A 114 -4.51 6.82 -7.44
C SER A 114 -5.16 7.40 -6.18
N ILE A 115 -4.36 7.71 -5.15
CA ILE A 115 -4.92 8.11 -3.84
C ILE A 115 -5.49 9.52 -3.87
N ARG A 116 -4.77 10.49 -4.43
CA ARG A 116 -5.21 11.90 -4.44
C ARG A 116 -6.55 12.11 -5.16
N PRO A 117 -6.81 11.57 -6.36
CA PRO A 117 -8.09 11.73 -7.04
C PRO A 117 -9.26 11.20 -6.20
N LEU A 118 -9.11 10.01 -5.63
CA LEU A 118 -10.11 9.42 -4.75
C LEU A 118 -10.42 10.33 -3.55
N LEU A 119 -9.38 10.73 -2.81
CA LEU A 119 -9.56 11.57 -1.61
C LEU A 119 -10.17 12.93 -1.95
N SER A 120 -9.71 13.57 -3.02
CA SER A 120 -10.21 14.90 -3.44
C SER A 120 -11.68 14.86 -3.83
N ARG A 121 -12.14 13.76 -4.44
CA ARG A 121 -13.55 13.59 -4.81
C ARG A 121 -14.41 13.24 -3.62
N TRP A 122 -14.00 12.26 -2.83
CA TRP A 122 -14.89 11.59 -1.88
C TRP A 122 -14.89 12.18 -0.48
N HIS A 123 -13.79 12.78 0.00
CA HIS A 123 -13.80 13.43 1.33
C HIS A 123 -14.91 14.46 1.49
N PRO A 124 -15.06 15.45 0.57
CA PRO A 124 -16.12 16.45 0.74
C PRO A 124 -17.52 15.84 0.61
N LEU A 125 -17.72 14.86 -0.28
CA LEU A 125 -19.02 14.24 -0.49
C LEU A 125 -19.45 13.41 0.72
N LEU A 126 -18.55 12.59 1.26
CA LEU A 126 -18.83 11.80 2.45
C LEU A 126 -19.06 12.70 3.67
N THR A 127 -18.25 13.75 3.86
CA THR A 127 -18.44 14.73 4.94
C THR A 127 -19.80 15.40 4.85
N ALA A 128 -20.22 15.82 3.66
CA ALA A 128 -21.53 16.46 3.47
C ALA A 128 -22.69 15.50 3.78
N TYR A 129 -22.54 14.21 3.51
CA TYR A 129 -23.51 13.18 3.86
C TYR A 129 -23.54 12.91 5.37
N GLU A 130 -22.37 12.74 5.99
CA GLU A 130 -22.26 12.47 7.44
C GLU A 130 -22.88 13.55 8.31
N VAL A 131 -22.78 14.83 7.91
CA VAL A 131 -23.38 15.96 8.64
C VAL A 131 -24.92 15.89 8.67
N GLN A 132 -25.54 15.17 7.72
CA GLN A 132 -27.01 15.00 7.67
C GLN A 132 -27.51 13.88 8.59
N ARG A 133 -26.62 13.15 9.25
CA ARG A 133 -27.00 12.08 10.17
C ARG A 133 -27.73 12.66 11.40
N GLU A 134 -28.88 12.11 11.69
CA GLU A 134 -29.62 12.41 12.93
C GLU A 134 -28.88 11.79 14.13
N ASP A 135 -28.89 12.46 15.28
CA ASP A 135 -28.14 12.04 16.49
C ASP A 135 -28.46 10.62 16.97
N ARG A 136 -29.66 10.12 16.66
CA ARG A 136 -30.13 8.78 17.08
C ARG A 136 -29.80 7.67 16.08
N VAL A 137 -29.31 8.01 14.90
CA VAL A 137 -28.99 7.03 13.84
C VAL A 137 -27.56 6.55 14.01
N ASP A 138 -27.41 5.23 14.01
CA ASP A 138 -26.08 4.60 14.04
C ASP A 138 -25.24 5.01 12.83
N PRO A 139 -23.95 5.37 12.99
CA PRO A 139 -23.08 5.79 11.88
C PRO A 139 -22.99 4.76 10.76
N VAL A 140 -22.90 3.47 11.10
CA VAL A 140 -22.80 2.37 10.11
C VAL A 140 -24.10 2.26 9.33
N ALA A 141 -25.25 2.32 10.01
CA ALA A 141 -26.55 2.29 9.36
C ALA A 141 -26.79 3.50 8.47
N HIS A 142 -26.31 4.68 8.91
CA HIS A 142 -26.37 5.90 8.10
C HIS A 142 -25.52 5.77 6.84
N GLU A 143 -24.28 5.32 6.95
CA GLU A 143 -23.37 5.13 5.81
C GLU A 143 -23.93 4.09 4.82
N ARG A 144 -24.50 3.00 5.30
CA ARG A 144 -25.13 1.96 4.46
C ARG A 144 -26.33 2.46 3.67
N SER A 145 -27.04 3.45 4.19
CA SER A 145 -28.19 4.07 3.51
C SER A 145 -27.77 5.10 2.45
N TRP A 146 -26.47 5.40 2.33
CA TRP A 146 -25.98 6.34 1.32
C TRP A 146 -26.00 5.71 -0.06
N ASP A 147 -26.73 6.31 -0.98
CA ASP A 147 -26.88 5.83 -2.36
C ASP A 147 -25.56 5.72 -3.12
N ARG A 148 -24.54 6.50 -2.69
CA ARG A 148 -23.19 6.50 -3.30
C ARG A 148 -22.18 5.61 -2.59
N ALA A 149 -22.54 4.96 -1.50
CA ALA A 149 -21.62 4.06 -0.78
C ALA A 149 -21.06 2.94 -1.67
N PRO A 150 -21.85 2.27 -2.54
CA PRO A 150 -21.32 1.26 -3.45
C PRO A 150 -20.30 1.82 -4.45
N GLU A 151 -20.53 3.05 -4.97
CA GLU A 151 -19.59 3.70 -5.90
C GLU A 151 -18.24 3.97 -5.22
N LEU A 152 -18.26 4.52 -3.99
CA LEU A 152 -17.04 4.78 -3.23
C LEU A 152 -16.31 3.48 -2.87
N ARG A 153 -17.03 2.42 -2.47
CA ARG A 153 -16.43 1.10 -2.19
C ARG A 153 -15.69 0.54 -3.40
N ALA A 154 -16.29 0.63 -4.58
CA ALA A 154 -15.66 0.17 -5.81
C ALA A 154 -14.39 0.97 -6.17
N GLU A 155 -14.39 2.28 -5.94
CA GLU A 155 -13.20 3.11 -6.16
C GLU A 155 -12.10 2.84 -5.11
N ILE A 156 -12.45 2.63 -3.83
CA ILE A 156 -11.51 2.20 -2.79
C ILE A 156 -10.87 0.87 -3.16
N GLU A 157 -11.67 -0.10 -3.62
CA GLU A 157 -11.16 -1.41 -4.08
C GLU A 157 -10.18 -1.26 -5.24
N SER A 158 -10.48 -0.39 -6.20
CA SER A 158 -9.57 -0.12 -7.31
C SER A 158 -8.23 0.44 -6.83
N VAL A 159 -8.22 1.34 -5.85
CA VAL A 159 -6.99 1.87 -5.22
C VAL A 159 -6.29 0.79 -4.41
N ARG A 160 -7.03 -0.06 -3.69
CA ARG A 160 -6.46 -1.18 -2.94
C ARG A 160 -5.65 -2.11 -3.84
N GLN A 161 -6.13 -2.43 -5.03
CA GLN A 161 -5.39 -3.25 -5.99
C GLN A 161 -4.05 -2.60 -6.41
N VAL A 162 -4.03 -1.29 -6.61
CA VAL A 162 -2.78 -0.55 -6.88
C VAL A 162 -1.81 -0.65 -5.70
N LEU A 163 -2.31 -0.47 -4.47
CA LEU A 163 -1.49 -0.56 -3.26
C LEU A 163 -0.94 -1.97 -3.02
N LEU A 164 -1.71 -3.02 -3.31
CA LEU A 164 -1.24 -4.40 -3.26
C LEU A 164 -0.13 -4.66 -4.26
N ALA A 165 -0.30 -4.20 -5.51
CA ALA A 165 0.74 -4.34 -6.54
C ALA A 165 2.02 -3.56 -6.16
N LEU A 166 1.86 -2.35 -5.59
CA LEU A 166 2.99 -1.59 -5.04
C LEU A 166 3.66 -2.34 -3.90
N ALA A 167 2.91 -2.86 -2.93
CA ALA A 167 3.43 -3.61 -1.79
C ALA A 167 4.23 -4.85 -2.25
N GLN A 168 3.76 -5.57 -3.26
CA GLN A 168 4.49 -6.70 -3.86
C GLN A 168 5.82 -6.26 -4.49
N ALA A 169 5.84 -5.11 -5.17
CA ALA A 169 7.08 -4.56 -5.72
C ALA A 169 8.07 -4.16 -4.61
N LEU A 170 7.57 -3.48 -3.58
CA LEU A 170 8.35 -3.06 -2.41
C LEU A 170 8.93 -4.26 -1.65
N ASN A 171 8.13 -5.32 -1.44
CA ASN A 171 8.58 -6.57 -0.82
C ASN A 171 9.78 -7.16 -1.56
N LYS A 172 9.69 -7.28 -2.89
CA LYS A 172 10.79 -7.79 -3.73
C LYS A 172 12.03 -6.93 -3.64
N VAL A 173 11.87 -5.60 -3.61
CA VAL A 173 12.97 -4.64 -3.50
C VAL A 173 13.64 -4.70 -2.13
N ALA A 174 12.86 -4.77 -1.06
CA ALA A 174 13.37 -4.93 0.29
C ALA A 174 14.03 -6.29 0.53
N GLY A 175 13.70 -7.31 -0.30
CA GLY A 175 14.28 -8.65 -0.20
C GLY A 175 13.80 -9.40 1.05
N VAL A 176 12.56 -9.20 1.46
CA VAL A 176 11.98 -9.78 2.69
C VAL A 176 10.88 -10.80 2.35
N GLY A 177 10.45 -11.57 3.36
CA GLY A 177 9.30 -12.46 3.26
C GLY A 177 7.99 -11.70 3.05
N ASP A 178 6.98 -12.35 2.50
CA ASP A 178 5.65 -11.76 2.35
C ASP A 178 4.97 -11.65 3.74
N LEU A 179 4.59 -10.43 4.12
CA LEU A 179 3.90 -10.14 5.37
C LEU A 179 2.37 -9.93 5.19
N ILE A 180 1.91 -9.85 3.94
CA ILE A 180 0.50 -9.59 3.63
C ILE A 180 -0.26 -10.90 3.45
N THR A 181 0.34 -11.87 2.76
CA THR A 181 -0.27 -13.19 2.55
C THR A 181 0.08 -14.10 3.72
N VAL A 182 -0.89 -14.35 4.60
CA VAL A 182 -0.76 -15.37 5.64
C VAL A 182 -1.45 -16.62 5.12
N ASP A 183 -0.69 -17.65 4.76
CA ASP A 183 -1.22 -19.00 4.60
C ASP A 183 -1.64 -19.52 5.99
N VAL A 184 -2.86 -19.23 6.38
CA VAL A 184 -3.47 -19.88 7.56
C VAL A 184 -3.85 -21.29 7.09
N PRO A 185 -3.17 -22.34 7.56
CA PRO A 185 -3.59 -23.71 7.21
C PRO A 185 -5.04 -23.88 7.65
N ALA A 186 -5.89 -24.35 6.73
CA ALA A 186 -7.29 -24.63 7.01
C ALA A 186 -7.37 -25.49 8.28
N GLN A 187 -7.92 -24.94 9.36
CA GLN A 187 -8.18 -25.69 10.57
C GLN A 187 -9.17 -26.78 10.20
N THR A 188 -8.68 -28.02 10.17
CA THR A 188 -9.52 -29.21 10.01
C THR A 188 -10.48 -29.19 11.20
N ARG A 189 -11.73 -28.77 10.98
CA ARG A 189 -12.79 -28.99 11.96
C ARG A 189 -12.91 -30.49 12.13
N GLU A 190 -12.44 -31.01 13.25
CA GLU A 190 -12.77 -32.38 13.63
C GLU A 190 -14.30 -32.51 13.67
N PRO A 191 -14.89 -33.51 12.98
CA PRO A 191 -16.31 -33.78 13.12
C PRO A 191 -16.57 -34.24 14.55
N GLY A 192 -17.39 -33.45 15.27
CA GLY A 192 -17.77 -33.71 16.62
C GLY A 192 -18.24 -35.19 16.81
N ARG A 193 -17.62 -35.84 17.77
CA ARG A 193 -18.15 -37.13 18.30
C ARG A 193 -19.52 -36.87 18.87
N ALA A 194 -20.51 -37.56 18.28
CA ALA A 194 -21.83 -37.77 18.86
C ALA A 194 -21.76 -38.65 20.08
#